data_52b932bc7c9b5ab75a1a64665c4e06f0
#
_entry.id   52b932bc7c9b5ab75a1a64665c4e06f0
#
_cell.length_a   1.000
_cell.length_b   1.000
_cell.length_c   1.000
_cell.angle_alpha   90.00
_cell.angle_beta   90.00
_cell.angle_gamma   90.00
#
_symmetry.space_group_name_H-M   'P 1'
#
loop_
_entity.id
_entity.type
_entity.pdbx_description
1 polymer ?
#
loop_
_entity_poly.entity_id
_entity_poly.type
_entity_poly.pdbx_seq_one_letter_code
_entity_poly.pdbx_strand_id
1 'polypeptide(L)'
;MNNIIEINNLTKQYGSQIAVNNLSITVESGQIYGFLGRNGAGKTTTIRMLLGLIKPTKGNIKIFEKEFESNKTEILKNIGAMVETPGFYSNLTAKENLTINAKILGIQKENAIEEVLEIVGLASEKVKLFKNYSLGMKQRLGIARALLHNPELLILDEPTNGLDPIGIKEIRKLIKDLAQSRNITILISSHILSEIEQLVDKVGIIHNGVLLEEIMYEDLKKKNRQFISISVSDEEKVAYLLETNFGIYDYKIKENGEFKIYSHIDRQQEINRLLVLNNIDVFQMRVIEDNLETYFEDLVGGGTIG
;
A
#
# COMPACT_ATOMS: atom_id res chain seq x y z
N MET A 1 -2.93 23.10 0.61
CA MET A 1 -2.06 22.04 1.18
C MET A 1 -0.84 21.95 0.29
N ASN A 2 0.36 21.77 0.85
CA ASN A 2 1.57 21.74 0.03
C ASN A 2 1.86 20.32 -0.43
N ASN A 3 2.14 20.14 -1.72
CA ASN A 3 2.53 18.86 -2.27
C ASN A 3 3.99 18.56 -1.93
N ILE A 4 4.23 17.41 -1.27
CA ILE A 4 5.60 16.96 -0.96
C ILE A 4 6.18 16.17 -2.13
N ILE A 5 5.36 15.37 -2.84
CA ILE A 5 5.76 14.66 -4.06
C ILE A 5 4.79 15.02 -5.16
N GLU A 6 5.34 15.41 -6.31
CA GLU A 6 4.61 15.55 -7.58
C GLU A 6 5.35 14.78 -8.66
N ILE A 7 4.68 13.80 -9.23
CA ILE A 7 5.15 13.03 -10.39
C ILE A 7 4.28 13.40 -11.57
N ASN A 8 4.90 13.77 -12.70
CA ASN A 8 4.19 14.14 -13.92
C ASN A 8 4.69 13.31 -15.10
N ASN A 9 3.77 12.49 -15.67
CA ASN A 9 3.99 11.68 -16.88
C ASN A 9 5.26 10.81 -16.83
N LEU A 10 5.57 10.25 -15.65
CA LEU A 10 6.81 9.50 -15.41
C LEU A 10 6.80 8.19 -16.17
N THR A 11 7.84 7.93 -16.93
CA THR A 11 8.00 6.70 -17.72
C THR A 11 9.38 6.12 -17.48
N LYS A 12 9.43 4.79 -17.28
CA LYS A 12 10.68 4.03 -17.25
C LYS A 12 10.61 2.86 -18.21
N GLN A 13 11.55 2.85 -19.14
CA GLN A 13 11.71 1.79 -20.13
C GLN A 13 13.09 1.13 -20.00
N TYR A 14 13.13 -0.19 -20.06
CA TYR A 14 14.33 -1.01 -20.12
C TYR A 14 14.32 -1.81 -21.43
N GLY A 15 15.14 -1.40 -22.40
CA GLY A 15 15.10 -1.99 -23.74
C GLY A 15 13.69 -1.86 -24.36
N SER A 16 13.04 -2.98 -24.64
CA SER A 16 11.66 -3.02 -25.15
C SER A 16 10.60 -3.02 -24.06
N GLN A 17 10.95 -3.28 -22.80
CA GLN A 17 10.00 -3.40 -21.71
C GLN A 17 9.75 -2.05 -21.05
N ILE A 18 8.48 -1.63 -20.96
CA ILE A 18 8.05 -0.45 -20.19
C ILE A 18 7.65 -0.92 -18.79
N ALA A 19 8.43 -0.53 -17.79
CA ALA A 19 8.20 -0.87 -16.39
C ALA A 19 7.27 0.11 -15.67
N VAL A 20 7.28 1.39 -16.08
CA VAL A 20 6.37 2.44 -15.63
C VAL A 20 6.00 3.26 -16.85
N ASN A 21 4.71 3.51 -17.06
CA ASN A 21 4.17 4.17 -18.24
C ASN A 21 3.27 5.34 -17.86
N ASN A 22 3.74 6.55 -18.14
CA ASN A 22 2.97 7.79 -17.99
C ASN A 22 2.33 7.98 -16.60
N LEU A 23 3.06 7.64 -15.54
CA LEU A 23 2.59 7.72 -14.15
C LEU A 23 2.55 9.18 -13.70
N SER A 24 1.40 9.60 -13.14
CA SER A 24 1.26 10.90 -12.48
C SER A 24 0.58 10.70 -11.13
N ILE A 25 1.23 11.11 -10.04
CA ILE A 25 0.70 11.05 -8.67
C ILE A 25 1.08 12.28 -7.88
N THR A 26 0.31 12.55 -6.82
CA THR A 26 0.53 13.67 -5.91
C THR A 26 0.39 13.23 -4.46
N VAL A 27 1.40 13.52 -3.63
CA VAL A 27 1.40 13.25 -2.18
C VAL A 27 1.48 14.56 -1.41
N GLU A 28 0.53 14.79 -0.54
CA GLU A 28 0.43 15.99 0.28
C GLU A 28 1.24 15.86 1.58
N SER A 29 1.63 17.00 2.17
CA SER A 29 2.37 17.05 3.43
C SER A 29 1.58 16.41 4.59
N GLY A 30 2.26 15.57 5.39
CA GLY A 30 1.68 14.85 6.54
C GLY A 30 0.80 13.66 6.17
N GLN A 31 0.64 13.35 4.89
CA GLN A 31 -0.20 12.27 4.38
C GLN A 31 0.53 10.93 4.41
N ILE A 32 -0.19 9.85 4.68
CA ILE A 32 0.25 8.49 4.41
C ILE A 32 -0.32 8.07 3.06
N TYR A 33 0.53 7.99 2.05
CA TYR A 33 0.19 7.59 0.70
C TYR A 33 0.51 6.12 0.46
N GLY A 34 -0.52 5.32 0.16
CA GLY A 34 -0.39 3.91 -0.21
C GLY A 34 -0.18 3.73 -1.71
N PHE A 35 0.95 3.18 -2.12
CA PHE A 35 1.22 2.85 -3.52
C PHE A 35 1.05 1.35 -3.75
N LEU A 36 -0.11 0.96 -4.29
CA LEU A 36 -0.62 -0.40 -4.32
C LEU A 36 -0.52 -1.04 -5.69
N GLY A 37 -0.22 -2.34 -5.72
CA GLY A 37 -0.20 -3.11 -6.97
C GLY A 37 0.47 -4.47 -6.79
N ARG A 38 0.19 -5.39 -7.69
CA ARG A 38 0.80 -6.73 -7.71
C ARG A 38 2.32 -6.65 -7.87
N ASN A 39 3.01 -7.76 -7.59
CA ASN A 39 4.44 -7.87 -7.87
C ASN A 39 4.69 -7.64 -9.37
N GLY A 40 5.72 -6.85 -9.69
CA GLY A 40 6.01 -6.45 -11.07
C GLY A 40 5.18 -5.29 -11.62
N ALA A 41 4.24 -4.71 -10.86
CA ALA A 41 3.40 -3.60 -11.32
C ALA A 41 4.15 -2.27 -11.56
N GLY A 42 5.40 -2.13 -11.10
CA GLY A 42 6.21 -0.92 -11.29
C GLY A 42 6.48 -0.13 -9.99
N LYS A 43 6.00 -0.58 -8.82
CA LYS A 43 6.14 0.10 -7.52
C LYS A 43 7.60 0.41 -7.17
N THR A 44 8.43 -0.62 -7.01
CA THR A 44 9.85 -0.47 -6.67
C THR A 44 10.61 0.33 -7.73
N THR A 45 10.26 0.20 -9.01
CA THR A 45 10.85 1.02 -10.09
C THR A 45 10.54 2.50 -9.89
N THR A 46 9.31 2.84 -9.54
CA THR A 46 8.90 4.22 -9.24
C THR A 46 9.63 4.75 -8.01
N ILE A 47 9.69 3.97 -6.92
CA ILE A 47 10.43 4.33 -5.71
C ILE A 47 11.91 4.56 -6.01
N ARG A 48 12.54 3.70 -6.81
CA ARG A 48 13.94 3.88 -7.20
C ARG A 48 14.17 5.16 -8.02
N MET A 49 13.21 5.60 -8.84
CA MET A 49 13.27 6.88 -9.54
C MET A 49 13.13 8.06 -8.56
N LEU A 50 12.20 8.00 -7.61
CA LEU A 50 12.03 9.01 -6.54
C LEU A 50 13.30 9.20 -5.70
N LEU A 51 14.05 8.13 -5.47
CA LEU A 51 15.31 8.15 -4.72
C LEU A 51 16.54 8.42 -5.62
N GLY A 52 16.33 8.64 -6.92
CA GLY A 52 17.40 8.87 -7.89
C GLY A 52 18.40 7.72 -8.03
N LEU A 53 18.00 6.51 -7.67
CA LEU A 53 18.77 5.26 -7.87
C LEU A 53 18.77 4.87 -9.35
N ILE A 54 17.72 5.23 -10.08
CA ILE A 54 17.61 5.08 -11.54
C ILE A 54 17.02 6.36 -12.14
N LYS A 55 17.44 6.71 -13.36
CA LYS A 55 16.85 7.85 -14.08
C LYS A 55 15.55 7.46 -14.78
N PRO A 56 14.52 8.33 -14.78
CA PRO A 56 13.35 8.17 -15.63
C PRO A 56 13.76 8.26 -17.12
N THR A 57 12.97 7.61 -17.98
CA THR A 57 13.12 7.75 -19.44
C THR A 57 12.41 9.00 -19.95
N LYS A 58 11.25 9.33 -19.34
CA LYS A 58 10.46 10.54 -19.61
C LYS A 58 9.76 11.00 -18.34
N GLY A 59 9.23 12.23 -18.37
CA GLY A 59 8.51 12.81 -17.25
C GLY A 59 9.43 13.52 -16.27
N ASN A 60 8.86 14.13 -15.25
CA ASN A 60 9.57 14.87 -14.22
C ASN A 60 9.05 14.54 -12.82
N ILE A 61 9.90 14.79 -11.84
CA ILE A 61 9.62 14.59 -10.41
C ILE A 61 9.94 15.90 -9.71
N LYS A 62 9.00 16.36 -8.87
CA LYS A 62 9.24 17.40 -7.89
C LYS A 62 9.07 16.82 -6.49
N ILE A 63 9.97 17.17 -5.60
CA ILE A 63 9.89 16.83 -4.18
C ILE A 63 10.22 18.09 -3.38
N PHE A 64 9.40 18.40 -2.37
CA PHE A 64 9.49 19.65 -1.61
C PHE A 64 9.41 20.88 -2.52
N GLU A 65 8.50 20.84 -3.52
CA GLU A 65 8.31 21.91 -4.54
C GLU A 65 9.53 22.15 -5.45
N LYS A 66 10.60 21.35 -5.32
CA LYS A 66 11.84 21.48 -6.10
C LYS A 66 11.95 20.41 -7.18
N GLU A 67 12.43 20.81 -8.37
CA GLU A 67 12.78 19.84 -9.43
C GLU A 67 13.86 18.87 -8.93
N PHE A 68 13.58 17.57 -8.99
CA PHE A 68 14.44 16.55 -8.40
C PHE A 68 15.83 16.49 -9.04
N GLU A 69 15.91 16.51 -10.38
CA GLU A 69 17.19 16.40 -11.10
C GLU A 69 18.17 17.53 -10.76
N SER A 70 17.65 18.77 -10.57
CA SER A 70 18.48 19.94 -10.28
C SER A 70 18.84 20.08 -8.80
N ASN A 71 18.06 19.48 -7.89
CA ASN A 71 18.19 19.67 -6.44
C ASN A 71 18.40 18.36 -5.67
N LYS A 72 18.84 17.29 -6.35
CA LYS A 72 18.89 15.92 -5.83
C LYS A 72 19.53 15.80 -4.45
N THR A 73 20.71 16.39 -4.25
CA THR A 73 21.45 16.30 -2.99
C THR A 73 20.72 16.96 -1.83
N GLU A 74 20.08 18.11 -2.08
CA GLU A 74 19.32 18.84 -1.08
C GLU A 74 18.04 18.07 -0.69
N ILE A 75 17.32 17.59 -1.69
CA ILE A 75 16.09 16.82 -1.51
C ILE A 75 16.36 15.54 -0.72
N LEU A 76 17.37 14.77 -1.11
CA LEU A 76 17.68 13.47 -0.48
C LEU A 76 18.12 13.59 0.99
N LYS A 77 18.61 14.75 1.43
CA LYS A 77 18.91 15.01 2.85
C LYS A 77 17.67 14.99 3.74
N ASN A 78 16.49 15.23 3.18
CA ASN A 78 15.22 15.28 3.90
C ASN A 78 14.36 14.03 3.66
N ILE A 79 14.89 13.01 2.97
CA ILE A 79 14.19 11.75 2.69
C ILE A 79 14.83 10.61 3.47
N GLY A 80 14.04 9.93 4.32
CA GLY A 80 14.36 8.62 4.84
C GLY A 80 13.82 7.54 3.92
N ALA A 81 14.61 6.52 3.63
CA ALA A 81 14.14 5.46 2.74
C ALA A 81 14.51 4.06 3.22
N MET A 82 13.59 3.12 3.00
CA MET A 82 13.84 1.70 3.10
C MET A 82 13.33 1.03 1.82
N VAL A 83 14.27 0.58 0.98
CA VAL A 83 14.00 -0.11 -0.28
C VAL A 83 14.53 -1.54 -0.15
N GLU A 84 13.65 -2.50 -0.35
CA GLU A 84 13.96 -3.92 -0.17
C GLU A 84 14.43 -4.26 1.26
N THR A 85 15.08 -5.43 1.43
CA THR A 85 15.58 -5.85 2.75
C THR A 85 16.76 -4.98 3.17
N PRO A 86 16.71 -4.33 4.34
CA PRO A 86 17.80 -3.46 4.77
C PRO A 86 19.09 -4.25 5.03
N GLY A 87 20.14 -3.90 4.29
CA GLY A 87 21.47 -4.46 4.48
C GLY A 87 22.12 -3.93 5.78
N PHE A 88 22.42 -4.83 6.70
CA PHE A 88 23.16 -4.55 7.93
C PHE A 88 24.27 -5.58 8.13
N TYR A 89 25.30 -5.23 8.89
CA TYR A 89 26.35 -6.16 9.26
C TYR A 89 25.83 -7.16 10.29
N SER A 90 25.79 -8.43 9.93
CA SER A 90 25.17 -9.50 10.69
C SER A 90 25.87 -9.77 12.05
N ASN A 91 27.17 -9.50 12.12
CA ASN A 91 28.03 -9.66 13.28
C ASN A 91 28.13 -8.43 14.19
N LEU A 92 27.40 -7.37 13.87
CA LEU A 92 27.30 -6.17 14.68
C LEU A 92 25.94 -6.09 15.38
N THR A 93 25.89 -5.35 16.48
CA THR A 93 24.67 -5.02 17.19
C THR A 93 23.86 -3.96 16.44
N ALA A 94 22.59 -3.74 16.83
CA ALA A 94 21.78 -2.65 16.27
C ALA A 94 22.45 -1.30 16.48
N LYS A 95 22.94 -1.04 17.69
CA LYS A 95 23.62 0.22 18.02
C LYS A 95 24.85 0.45 17.14
N GLU A 96 25.70 -0.55 16.96
CA GLU A 96 26.90 -0.46 16.12
C GLU A 96 26.54 -0.22 14.64
N ASN A 97 25.55 -0.95 14.11
CA ASN A 97 25.06 -0.76 12.76
C ASN A 97 24.53 0.67 12.53
N LEU A 98 23.73 1.20 13.45
CA LEU A 98 23.24 2.58 13.37
C LEU A 98 24.37 3.61 13.54
N THR A 99 25.36 3.31 14.39
CA THR A 99 26.54 4.18 14.56
C THR A 99 27.32 4.35 13.24
N ILE A 100 27.50 3.27 12.48
CA ILE A 100 28.15 3.33 11.17
C ILE A 100 27.33 4.23 10.23
N ASN A 101 26.02 4.03 10.17
CA ASN A 101 25.15 4.84 9.32
C ASN A 101 25.12 6.32 9.74
N ALA A 102 25.06 6.60 11.05
CA ALA A 102 25.11 7.97 11.58
C ALA A 102 26.41 8.69 11.16
N LYS A 103 27.55 8.00 11.24
CA LYS A 103 28.85 8.54 10.79
C LYS A 103 28.87 8.81 9.29
N ILE A 104 28.34 7.92 8.46
CA ILE A 104 28.24 8.11 7.00
C ILE A 104 27.37 9.32 6.66
N LEU A 105 26.27 9.52 7.39
CA LEU A 105 25.34 10.64 7.21
C LEU A 105 25.85 11.96 7.85
N GLY A 106 26.99 11.92 8.60
CA GLY A 106 27.51 13.10 9.29
C GLY A 106 26.66 13.58 10.45
N ILE A 107 25.89 12.69 11.08
CA ILE A 107 24.99 13.02 12.19
C ILE A 107 25.82 13.22 13.45
N GLN A 108 25.74 14.43 14.03
CA GLN A 108 26.48 14.83 15.21
C GLN A 108 25.65 14.80 16.50
N LYS A 109 24.32 14.58 16.40
CA LYS A 109 23.41 14.55 17.55
C LYS A 109 23.74 13.33 18.43
N GLU A 110 24.17 13.58 19.66
CA GLU A 110 24.71 12.58 20.58
C GLU A 110 23.73 11.43 20.89
N ASN A 111 22.44 11.73 21.01
CA ASN A 111 21.39 10.76 21.34
C ASN A 111 20.56 10.28 20.13
N ALA A 112 20.98 10.59 18.91
CA ALA A 112 20.20 10.25 17.72
C ALA A 112 19.90 8.75 17.57
N ILE A 113 20.86 7.91 17.95
CA ILE A 113 20.74 6.44 17.86
C ILE A 113 19.77 5.92 18.92
N GLU A 114 19.91 6.39 20.15
CA GLU A 114 19.03 6.02 21.25
C GLU A 114 17.58 6.42 20.96
N GLU A 115 17.37 7.64 20.48
CA GLU A 115 16.03 8.14 20.12
C GLU A 115 15.37 7.28 19.04
N VAL A 116 16.06 6.95 17.94
CA VAL A 116 15.46 6.13 16.89
C VAL A 116 15.21 4.70 17.33
N LEU A 117 16.06 4.14 18.21
CA LEU A 117 15.84 2.82 18.79
C LEU A 117 14.62 2.79 19.73
N GLU A 118 14.38 3.87 20.48
CA GLU A 118 13.17 4.02 21.28
C GLU A 118 11.92 4.12 20.41
N ILE A 119 11.97 4.96 19.37
CA ILE A 119 10.85 5.14 18.42
C ILE A 119 10.41 3.81 17.82
N VAL A 120 11.36 2.99 17.39
CA VAL A 120 11.04 1.70 16.75
C VAL A 120 10.88 0.54 17.75
N GLY A 121 10.93 0.79 19.06
CA GLY A 121 10.75 -0.21 20.11
C GLY A 121 11.88 -1.25 20.17
N LEU A 122 13.12 -0.85 19.87
CA LEU A 122 14.31 -1.72 19.89
C LEU A 122 15.34 -1.31 20.97
N ALA A 123 15.02 -0.40 21.87
CA ALA A 123 15.93 0.11 22.89
C ALA A 123 16.49 -1.01 23.80
N SER A 124 15.65 -1.98 24.20
CA SER A 124 16.07 -3.13 25.02
C SER A 124 16.94 -4.14 24.25
N GLU A 125 16.86 -4.15 22.92
CA GLU A 125 17.54 -5.11 22.05
C GLU A 125 18.82 -4.54 21.41
N LYS A 126 19.21 -3.31 21.77
CA LYS A 126 20.29 -2.54 21.11
C LYS A 126 21.67 -3.21 21.10
N VAL A 127 21.91 -4.11 22.06
CA VAL A 127 23.18 -4.86 22.19
C VAL A 127 23.15 -6.26 21.59
N LYS A 128 21.98 -6.72 21.13
CA LYS A 128 21.81 -8.01 20.47
C LYS A 128 22.37 -7.94 19.05
N LEU A 129 23.07 -8.98 18.61
CA LEU A 129 23.62 -9.05 17.25
C LEU A 129 22.50 -9.12 16.22
N PHE A 130 22.67 -8.40 15.11
CA PHE A 130 21.66 -8.32 14.02
C PHE A 130 21.29 -9.69 13.45
N LYS A 131 22.23 -10.64 13.35
CA LYS A 131 21.94 -12.02 12.90
C LYS A 131 20.86 -12.73 13.74
N ASN A 132 20.71 -12.33 15.01
CA ASN A 132 19.76 -12.92 15.96
C ASN A 132 18.40 -12.16 16.00
N TYR A 133 18.22 -11.15 15.13
CA TYR A 133 16.97 -10.40 15.03
C TYR A 133 15.91 -11.20 14.27
N SER A 134 14.66 -11.16 14.74
CA SER A 134 13.50 -11.60 13.94
C SER A 134 13.35 -10.71 12.71
N LEU A 135 12.56 -11.14 11.73
CA LEU A 135 12.30 -10.34 10.53
C LEU A 135 11.67 -9.00 10.90
N GLY A 136 10.69 -8.97 11.81
CA GLY A 136 10.05 -7.73 12.29
C GLY A 136 11.04 -6.79 12.99
N MET A 137 11.97 -7.32 13.78
CA MET A 137 13.05 -6.51 14.37
C MET A 137 13.99 -5.94 13.30
N LYS A 138 14.29 -6.70 12.25
CA LYS A 138 15.12 -6.24 11.12
C LYS A 138 14.42 -5.11 10.35
N GLN A 139 13.12 -5.22 10.10
CA GLN A 139 12.32 -4.18 9.45
C GLN A 139 12.28 -2.91 10.31
N ARG A 140 12.02 -3.03 11.62
CA ARG A 140 12.04 -1.90 12.54
C ARG A 140 13.42 -1.22 12.59
N LEU A 141 14.52 -1.97 12.56
CA LEU A 141 15.86 -1.39 12.48
C LEU A 141 16.10 -0.67 11.14
N GLY A 142 15.55 -1.17 10.04
CA GLY A 142 15.55 -0.50 8.73
C GLY A 142 14.87 0.86 8.77
N ILE A 143 13.69 0.92 9.42
CA ILE A 143 12.97 2.18 9.66
C ILE A 143 13.78 3.10 10.57
N ALA A 144 14.40 2.58 11.66
CA ALA A 144 15.27 3.36 12.54
C ALA A 144 16.42 4.02 11.76
N ARG A 145 17.07 3.29 10.85
CA ARG A 145 18.11 3.83 9.97
C ARG A 145 17.57 4.98 9.09
N ALA A 146 16.39 4.80 8.52
CA ALA A 146 15.75 5.81 7.69
C ALA A 146 15.38 7.09 8.47
N LEU A 147 15.18 6.99 9.79
CA LEU A 147 14.82 8.09 10.68
C LEU A 147 16.03 8.83 11.29
N LEU A 148 17.27 8.31 11.19
CA LEU A 148 18.43 8.84 11.87
C LEU A 148 18.69 10.34 11.68
N HIS A 149 18.40 10.87 10.49
CA HIS A 149 18.61 12.27 10.11
C HIS A 149 17.34 13.13 10.20
N ASN A 150 16.31 12.62 10.87
CA ASN A 150 15.02 13.29 11.09
C ASN A 150 14.36 13.79 9.78
N PRO A 151 14.01 12.90 8.84
CA PRO A 151 13.47 13.25 7.53
C PRO A 151 12.05 13.81 7.61
N GLU A 152 11.67 14.64 6.62
CA GLU A 152 10.31 15.14 6.42
C GLU A 152 9.46 14.16 5.58
N LEU A 153 10.12 13.35 4.75
CA LEU A 153 9.50 12.33 3.89
C LEU A 153 10.12 10.95 4.17
N LEU A 154 9.28 9.96 4.40
CA LEU A 154 9.69 8.57 4.58
C LEU A 154 9.13 7.71 3.44
N ILE A 155 10.01 7.01 2.73
CA ILE A 155 9.63 6.12 1.63
C ILE A 155 9.94 4.68 2.03
N LEU A 156 8.88 3.84 2.12
CA LEU A 156 8.97 2.46 2.58
C LEU A 156 8.49 1.51 1.47
N ASP A 157 9.41 0.71 0.94
CA ASP A 157 9.09 -0.30 -0.07
C ASP A 157 8.80 -1.65 0.61
N GLU A 158 7.55 -2.09 0.57
CA GLU A 158 7.06 -3.36 1.12
C GLU A 158 7.49 -3.63 2.60
N PRO A 159 7.30 -2.69 3.56
CA PRO A 159 7.85 -2.82 4.92
C PRO A 159 7.22 -3.95 5.75
N THR A 160 6.08 -4.48 5.34
CA THR A 160 5.35 -5.58 6.01
C THR A 160 5.62 -6.94 5.38
N ASN A 161 6.34 -6.98 4.25
CA ASN A 161 6.53 -8.21 3.49
C ASN A 161 7.22 -9.31 4.30
N GLY A 162 6.59 -10.49 4.33
CA GLY A 162 7.10 -11.68 5.02
C GLY A 162 6.95 -11.67 6.55
N LEU A 163 6.29 -10.66 7.12
CA LEU A 163 6.00 -10.62 8.55
C LEU A 163 4.79 -11.50 8.91
N ASP A 164 4.78 -11.96 10.14
CA ASP A 164 3.60 -12.55 10.75
C ASP A 164 2.53 -11.48 11.08
N PRO A 165 1.28 -11.85 11.38
CA PRO A 165 0.21 -10.89 11.65
C PRO A 165 0.52 -9.91 12.82
N ILE A 166 1.31 -10.35 13.81
CA ILE A 166 1.71 -9.51 14.94
C ILE A 166 2.71 -8.45 14.46
N GLY A 167 3.73 -8.87 13.71
CA GLY A 167 4.73 -7.96 13.14
C GLY A 167 4.13 -6.93 12.19
N ILE A 168 3.15 -7.33 11.36
CA ILE A 168 2.40 -6.41 10.49
C ILE A 168 1.70 -5.33 11.33
N LYS A 169 1.00 -5.74 12.41
CA LYS A 169 0.30 -4.82 13.30
C LYS A 169 1.26 -3.84 13.99
N GLU A 170 2.43 -4.31 14.43
CA GLU A 170 3.46 -3.48 15.05
C GLU A 170 4.04 -2.44 14.06
N ILE A 171 4.37 -2.85 12.83
CA ILE A 171 4.87 -1.94 11.80
C ILE A 171 3.80 -0.91 11.42
N ARG A 172 2.54 -1.31 11.26
CA ARG A 172 1.44 -0.37 10.98
C ARG A 172 1.28 0.68 12.07
N LYS A 173 1.30 0.24 13.35
CA LYS A 173 1.24 1.16 14.48
C LYS A 173 2.41 2.15 14.45
N LEU A 174 3.63 1.66 14.25
CA LEU A 174 4.82 2.51 14.16
C LEU A 174 4.68 3.56 13.06
N ILE A 175 4.27 3.17 11.85
CA ILE A 175 4.09 4.11 10.72
C ILE A 175 3.04 5.17 11.04
N LYS A 176 1.91 4.76 11.63
CA LYS A 176 0.85 5.68 12.03
C LYS A 176 1.31 6.67 13.10
N ASP A 177 2.03 6.19 14.10
CA ASP A 177 2.60 7.02 15.17
C ASP A 177 3.62 8.04 14.60
N LEU A 178 4.44 7.65 13.61
CA LEU A 178 5.37 8.55 12.92
C LEU A 178 4.66 9.67 12.16
N ALA A 179 3.62 9.36 11.40
CA ALA A 179 2.86 10.35 10.67
C ALA A 179 2.14 11.32 11.61
N GLN A 180 1.43 10.81 12.63
CA GLN A 180 0.60 11.63 13.51
C GLN A 180 1.40 12.45 14.52
N SER A 181 2.41 11.86 15.16
CA SER A 181 3.15 12.52 16.25
C SER A 181 4.34 13.35 15.76
N ARG A 182 4.88 13.05 14.57
CA ARG A 182 6.04 13.74 14.02
C ARG A 182 5.79 14.49 12.73
N ASN A 183 4.54 14.45 12.23
CA ASN A 183 4.12 15.09 10.97
C ASN A 183 5.00 14.68 9.77
N ILE A 184 5.48 13.41 9.76
CA ILE A 184 6.26 12.87 8.65
C ILE A 184 5.31 12.47 7.53
N THR A 185 5.57 12.93 6.31
CA THR A 185 4.87 12.42 5.12
C THR A 185 5.40 11.04 4.78
N ILE A 186 4.52 10.08 4.49
CA ILE A 186 4.93 8.69 4.26
C ILE A 186 4.39 8.18 2.93
N LEU A 187 5.29 7.68 2.08
CA LEU A 187 4.93 6.89 0.92
C LEU A 187 5.26 5.42 1.21
N ILE A 188 4.25 4.57 1.20
CA ILE A 188 4.40 3.13 1.48
C ILE A 188 3.92 2.33 0.28
N SER A 189 4.75 1.39 -0.21
CA SER A 189 4.30 0.42 -1.20
C SER A 189 3.83 -0.87 -0.54
N SER A 190 2.83 -1.52 -1.14
CA SER A 190 2.42 -2.88 -0.77
C SER A 190 1.78 -3.60 -1.96
N HIS A 191 1.84 -4.92 -1.93
CA HIS A 191 1.05 -5.79 -2.81
C HIS A 191 -0.14 -6.42 -2.07
N ILE A 192 -0.22 -6.24 -0.74
CA ILE A 192 -1.30 -6.75 0.11
C ILE A 192 -2.12 -5.55 0.59
N LEU A 193 -3.30 -5.40 0.00
CA LEU A 193 -4.15 -4.23 0.20
C LEU A 193 -4.70 -4.14 1.62
N SER A 194 -5.17 -5.28 2.17
CA SER A 194 -5.72 -5.35 3.53
C SER A 194 -4.71 -4.99 4.64
N GLU A 195 -3.40 -5.06 4.34
CA GLU A 195 -2.37 -4.68 5.31
C GLU A 195 -2.26 -3.17 5.52
N ILE A 196 -2.51 -2.37 4.49
CA ILE A 196 -2.34 -0.92 4.54
C ILE A 196 -3.64 -0.13 4.52
N GLU A 197 -4.77 -0.80 4.29
CA GLU A 197 -6.10 -0.21 4.23
C GLU A 197 -6.43 0.67 5.44
N GLN A 198 -6.06 0.25 6.65
CA GLN A 198 -6.30 0.98 7.90
C GLN A 198 -5.24 2.06 8.21
N LEU A 199 -4.27 2.22 7.33
CA LEU A 199 -3.11 3.07 7.55
C LEU A 199 -3.12 4.32 6.69
N VAL A 200 -3.58 4.18 5.44
CA VAL A 200 -3.42 5.19 4.39
C VAL A 200 -4.53 6.24 4.37
N ASP A 201 -4.18 7.46 4.01
CA ASP A 201 -5.11 8.56 3.76
C ASP A 201 -5.52 8.61 2.28
N LYS A 202 -4.59 8.30 1.38
CA LYS A 202 -4.76 8.30 -0.06
C LYS A 202 -4.08 7.08 -0.68
N VAL A 203 -4.65 6.57 -1.75
CA VAL A 203 -4.19 5.36 -2.43
C VAL A 203 -3.97 5.63 -3.90
N GLY A 204 -2.82 5.21 -4.43
CA GLY A 204 -2.55 5.09 -5.85
C GLY A 204 -2.45 3.61 -6.24
N ILE A 205 -3.31 3.16 -7.16
CA ILE A 205 -3.37 1.78 -7.62
C ILE A 205 -2.66 1.67 -8.96
N ILE A 206 -1.56 0.88 -8.98
CA ILE A 206 -0.77 0.66 -10.19
C ILE A 206 -0.90 -0.78 -10.68
N HIS A 207 -1.06 -0.96 -11.99
CA HIS A 207 -1.08 -2.25 -12.66
C HIS A 207 -0.32 -2.18 -13.98
N ASN A 208 0.58 -3.14 -14.25
CA ASN A 208 1.38 -3.20 -15.48
C ASN A 208 2.05 -1.85 -15.86
N GLY A 209 2.57 -1.15 -14.86
CA GLY A 209 3.27 0.13 -15.03
C GLY A 209 2.35 1.35 -15.18
N VAL A 210 1.04 1.19 -15.20
CA VAL A 210 0.05 2.26 -15.37
C VAL A 210 -0.69 2.51 -14.08
N LEU A 211 -0.87 3.78 -13.70
CA LEU A 211 -1.77 4.16 -12.62
C LEU A 211 -3.22 3.97 -13.09
N LEU A 212 -3.93 3.07 -12.44
CA LEU A 212 -5.35 2.83 -12.72
C LEU A 212 -6.23 3.87 -12.05
N GLU A 213 -5.93 4.19 -10.79
CA GLU A 213 -6.70 5.14 -10.00
C GLU A 213 -5.85 5.77 -8.89
N GLU A 214 -6.20 7.00 -8.52
CA GLU A 214 -5.72 7.69 -7.34
C GLU A 214 -6.93 8.24 -6.58
N ILE A 215 -7.13 7.80 -5.32
CA ILE A 215 -8.33 8.09 -4.55
C ILE A 215 -8.04 8.29 -3.06
N MET A 216 -8.73 9.22 -2.40
CA MET A 216 -8.74 9.35 -0.95
C MET A 216 -9.40 8.12 -0.32
N TYR A 217 -8.79 7.57 0.72
CA TYR A 217 -9.33 6.37 1.37
C TYR A 217 -10.74 6.58 1.97
N GLU A 218 -11.02 7.79 2.45
CA GLU A 218 -12.37 8.19 2.91
C GLU A 218 -13.42 8.13 1.79
N ASP A 219 -13.05 8.55 0.56
CA ASP A 219 -13.97 8.50 -0.58
C ASP A 219 -14.14 7.07 -1.10
N LEU A 220 -13.11 6.25 -1.00
CA LEU A 220 -13.21 4.82 -1.27
C LEU A 220 -14.18 4.14 -0.29
N LYS A 221 -14.08 4.45 1.01
CA LYS A 221 -15.04 3.95 2.01
C LYS A 221 -16.49 4.32 1.70
N LYS A 222 -16.74 5.53 1.18
CA LYS A 222 -18.09 5.94 0.78
C LYS A 222 -18.60 5.17 -0.46
N LYS A 223 -17.67 4.74 -1.34
CA LYS A 223 -17.98 3.88 -2.48
C LYS A 223 -18.18 2.42 -2.07
N ASN A 224 -17.64 2.00 -0.92
CA ASN A 224 -17.79 0.64 -0.40
C ASN A 224 -19.26 0.36 -0.12
N ARG A 225 -19.84 -0.49 -0.96
CA ARG A 225 -21.21 -0.96 -0.80
C ARG A 225 -21.17 -2.31 -0.10
N GLN A 226 -22.11 -2.53 0.81
CA GLN A 226 -22.42 -3.87 1.22
C GLN A 226 -23.10 -4.60 0.06
N PHE A 227 -22.78 -5.86 -0.13
CA PHE A 227 -23.42 -6.70 -1.10
C PHE A 227 -23.66 -8.11 -0.54
N ILE A 228 -24.68 -8.79 -1.06
CA ILE A 228 -24.87 -10.20 -0.80
C ILE A 228 -24.07 -10.96 -1.85
N SER A 229 -23.08 -11.74 -1.43
CA SER A 229 -22.37 -12.72 -2.27
C SER A 229 -23.11 -14.03 -2.23
N ILE A 230 -23.49 -14.57 -3.39
CA ILE A 230 -24.20 -15.84 -3.52
C ILE A 230 -23.51 -16.71 -4.58
N SER A 231 -23.24 -17.97 -4.22
CA SER A 231 -22.81 -19.01 -5.16
C SER A 231 -23.92 -20.04 -5.32
N VAL A 232 -24.32 -20.34 -6.55
CA VAL A 232 -25.54 -21.07 -6.89
C VAL A 232 -25.32 -22.08 -8.01
N SER A 233 -26.29 -23.01 -8.21
CA SER A 233 -26.24 -24.04 -9.25
C SER A 233 -26.76 -23.57 -10.63
N ASP A 234 -27.56 -22.48 -10.68
CA ASP A 234 -28.23 -22.00 -11.90
C ASP A 234 -28.30 -20.47 -11.92
N GLU A 235 -27.35 -19.86 -12.61
CA GLU A 235 -27.17 -18.41 -12.64
C GLU A 235 -28.31 -17.69 -13.40
N GLU A 236 -28.74 -18.23 -14.53
CA GLU A 236 -29.78 -17.61 -15.37
C GLU A 236 -31.12 -17.55 -14.63
N LYS A 237 -31.45 -18.64 -13.95
CA LYS A 237 -32.67 -18.75 -13.17
C LYS A 237 -32.63 -17.84 -11.94
N VAL A 238 -31.48 -17.68 -11.28
CA VAL A 238 -31.31 -16.73 -10.17
C VAL A 238 -31.52 -15.32 -10.62
N ALA A 239 -30.90 -14.88 -11.73
CA ALA A 239 -31.08 -13.54 -12.29
C ALA A 239 -32.56 -13.25 -12.54
N TYR A 240 -33.27 -14.17 -13.23
CA TYR A 240 -34.70 -14.04 -13.49
C TYR A 240 -35.55 -13.91 -12.21
N LEU A 241 -35.25 -14.73 -11.18
CA LEU A 241 -36.00 -14.71 -9.91
C LEU A 241 -35.74 -13.42 -9.10
N LEU A 242 -34.51 -12.90 -9.10
CA LEU A 242 -34.18 -11.65 -8.45
C LEU A 242 -34.90 -10.48 -9.09
N GLU A 243 -34.93 -10.41 -10.41
CA GLU A 243 -35.60 -9.34 -11.16
C GLU A 243 -37.14 -9.39 -11.00
N THR A 244 -37.72 -10.58 -11.12
CA THR A 244 -39.18 -10.70 -11.13
C THR A 244 -39.83 -10.63 -9.76
N ASN A 245 -39.20 -11.16 -8.71
CA ASN A 245 -39.78 -11.26 -7.36
C ASN A 245 -39.38 -10.12 -6.43
N PHE A 246 -38.17 -9.55 -6.64
CA PHE A 246 -37.64 -8.48 -5.79
C PHE A 246 -37.40 -7.16 -6.51
N GLY A 247 -37.47 -7.12 -7.87
CA GLY A 247 -37.10 -5.95 -8.64
C GLY A 247 -35.63 -5.59 -8.52
N ILE A 248 -34.77 -6.60 -8.26
CA ILE A 248 -33.34 -6.43 -8.08
C ILE A 248 -32.67 -6.47 -9.44
N TYR A 249 -32.12 -5.33 -9.89
CA TYR A 249 -31.36 -5.17 -11.14
C TYR A 249 -29.92 -4.75 -10.87
N ASP A 250 -29.58 -4.32 -9.63
CA ASP A 250 -28.24 -3.90 -9.23
C ASP A 250 -27.46 -5.12 -8.69
N TYR A 251 -27.01 -5.96 -9.62
CA TYR A 251 -26.17 -7.12 -9.34
C TYR A 251 -25.07 -7.28 -10.41
N LYS A 252 -24.00 -7.97 -10.06
CA LYS A 252 -22.92 -8.40 -10.97
C LYS A 252 -22.74 -9.91 -10.84
N ILE A 253 -22.44 -10.57 -11.95
CA ILE A 253 -22.08 -11.99 -12.00
C ILE A 253 -20.59 -12.05 -12.34
N LYS A 254 -19.80 -12.72 -11.48
CA LYS A 254 -18.37 -12.95 -11.74
C LYS A 254 -18.19 -14.12 -12.72
N GLU A 255 -16.99 -14.22 -13.32
CA GLU A 255 -16.64 -15.33 -14.24
C GLU A 255 -16.80 -16.74 -13.61
N ASN A 256 -16.73 -16.83 -12.29
CA ASN A 256 -16.92 -18.08 -11.53
C ASN A 256 -18.38 -18.35 -11.14
N GLY A 257 -19.35 -17.58 -11.64
CA GLY A 257 -20.76 -17.74 -11.35
C GLY A 257 -21.22 -17.17 -10.00
N GLU A 258 -20.38 -16.47 -9.27
CA GLU A 258 -20.75 -15.81 -8.02
C GLU A 258 -21.50 -14.49 -8.30
N PHE A 259 -22.70 -14.35 -7.70
CA PHE A 259 -23.45 -13.08 -7.73
C PHE A 259 -22.97 -12.14 -6.62
N LYS A 260 -22.83 -10.86 -6.95
CA LYS A 260 -22.77 -9.75 -6.01
C LYS A 260 -24.03 -8.90 -6.15
N ILE A 261 -24.92 -8.92 -5.15
CA ILE A 261 -26.18 -8.19 -5.14
C ILE A 261 -26.04 -6.97 -4.24
N TYR A 262 -26.14 -5.76 -4.78
CA TYR A 262 -25.86 -4.50 -4.08
C TYR A 262 -27.10 -3.82 -3.47
N SER A 263 -28.27 -4.44 -3.59
CA SER A 263 -29.52 -3.95 -3.00
C SER A 263 -30.18 -5.01 -2.14
N HIS A 264 -31.16 -4.60 -1.31
CA HIS A 264 -31.94 -5.52 -0.47
C HIS A 264 -31.08 -6.40 0.47
N ILE A 265 -30.01 -5.83 1.03
CA ILE A 265 -29.05 -6.53 1.88
C ILE A 265 -29.72 -7.11 3.14
N ASP A 266 -30.70 -6.39 3.68
CA ASP A 266 -31.53 -6.77 4.82
C ASP A 266 -32.46 -7.96 4.54
N ARG A 267 -32.72 -8.27 3.27
CA ARG A 267 -33.65 -9.31 2.81
C ARG A 267 -32.95 -10.60 2.36
N GLN A 268 -31.71 -10.82 2.75
CA GLN A 268 -30.94 -12.02 2.35
C GLN A 268 -31.68 -13.34 2.68
N GLN A 269 -32.41 -13.39 3.79
CA GLN A 269 -33.16 -14.59 4.21
C GLN A 269 -34.33 -14.89 3.27
N GLU A 270 -35.01 -13.85 2.77
CA GLU A 270 -36.12 -13.99 1.82
C GLU A 270 -35.59 -14.43 0.46
N ILE A 271 -34.47 -13.85 0.01
CA ILE A 271 -33.78 -14.24 -1.22
C ILE A 271 -33.39 -15.72 -1.15
N ASN A 272 -32.72 -16.13 -0.09
CA ASN A 272 -32.33 -17.54 0.08
C ASN A 272 -33.54 -18.47 0.04
N ARG A 273 -34.62 -18.12 0.76
CA ARG A 273 -35.87 -18.93 0.76
C ARG A 273 -36.44 -19.04 -0.64
N LEU A 274 -36.49 -17.96 -1.41
CA LEU A 274 -36.98 -17.96 -2.79
C LEU A 274 -36.18 -18.92 -3.68
N LEU A 275 -34.85 -18.88 -3.59
CA LEU A 275 -33.96 -19.73 -4.39
C LEU A 275 -34.16 -21.19 -4.08
N VAL A 276 -34.19 -21.56 -2.80
CA VAL A 276 -34.40 -22.96 -2.35
C VAL A 276 -35.76 -23.48 -2.77
N LEU A 277 -36.85 -22.69 -2.63
CA LEU A 277 -38.22 -23.09 -3.05
C LEU A 277 -38.33 -23.28 -4.57
N ASN A 278 -37.43 -22.68 -5.35
CA ASN A 278 -37.35 -22.85 -6.82
C ASN A 278 -36.35 -23.94 -7.23
N ASN A 279 -35.91 -24.82 -6.31
CA ASN A 279 -34.96 -25.92 -6.53
C ASN A 279 -33.59 -25.40 -7.07
N ILE A 280 -33.10 -24.29 -6.53
CA ILE A 280 -31.76 -23.80 -6.78
C ILE A 280 -30.91 -24.12 -5.55
N ASP A 281 -29.82 -24.83 -5.76
CA ASP A 281 -28.85 -25.09 -4.71
C ASP A 281 -28.03 -23.82 -4.42
N VAL A 282 -28.06 -23.40 -3.16
CA VAL A 282 -27.25 -22.27 -2.68
C VAL A 282 -26.05 -22.84 -1.94
N PHE A 283 -24.88 -22.80 -2.57
CA PHE A 283 -23.65 -23.34 -1.99
C PHE A 283 -23.08 -22.41 -0.92
N GLN A 284 -23.24 -21.10 -1.11
CA GLN A 284 -22.81 -20.08 -0.17
C GLN A 284 -23.66 -18.82 -0.32
N MET A 285 -23.98 -18.19 0.83
CA MET A 285 -24.59 -16.86 0.88
C MET A 285 -24.02 -16.11 2.09
N ARG A 286 -23.48 -14.90 1.85
CA ARG A 286 -22.94 -14.04 2.90
C ARG A 286 -23.08 -12.58 2.52
N VAL A 287 -23.23 -11.72 3.53
CA VAL A 287 -23.11 -10.27 3.35
C VAL A 287 -21.64 -9.90 3.49
N ILE A 288 -21.12 -9.23 2.51
CA ILE A 288 -19.74 -8.77 2.46
C ILE A 288 -19.75 -7.25 2.28
N GLU A 289 -18.83 -6.59 2.92
CA GLU A 289 -18.51 -5.18 2.67
C GLU A 289 -17.36 -5.12 1.67
N ASP A 290 -17.51 -4.34 0.61
CA ASP A 290 -16.41 -4.11 -0.34
C ASP A 290 -15.21 -3.59 0.44
N ASN A 291 -14.04 -4.12 0.15
CA ASN A 291 -12.77 -3.67 0.69
C ASN A 291 -11.84 -3.27 -0.48
N LEU A 292 -10.68 -2.71 -0.15
CA LEU A 292 -9.68 -2.35 -1.16
C LEU A 292 -9.31 -3.52 -2.09
N GLU A 293 -9.31 -4.75 -1.57
CA GLU A 293 -8.95 -5.94 -2.34
C GLU A 293 -10.00 -6.26 -3.41
N THR A 294 -11.29 -6.23 -3.03
CA THR A 294 -12.41 -6.40 -3.94
C THR A 294 -12.45 -5.28 -4.99
N TYR A 295 -12.22 -4.05 -4.56
CA TYR A 295 -12.15 -2.88 -5.45
C TYR A 295 -11.01 -3.00 -6.47
N PHE A 296 -9.83 -3.45 -6.03
CA PHE A 296 -8.69 -3.69 -6.90
C PHE A 296 -8.97 -4.81 -7.92
N GLU A 297 -9.58 -5.92 -7.49
CA GLU A 297 -9.98 -7.02 -8.38
C GLU A 297 -10.93 -6.52 -9.48
N ASP A 298 -11.92 -5.72 -9.11
CA ASP A 298 -12.87 -5.14 -10.06
C ASP A 298 -12.18 -4.17 -11.05
N LEU A 299 -11.19 -3.38 -10.59
CA LEU A 299 -10.40 -2.49 -11.46
C LEU A 299 -9.50 -3.25 -12.44
N VAL A 300 -8.88 -4.35 -11.99
CA VAL A 300 -7.95 -5.14 -12.82
C VAL A 300 -8.70 -6.15 -13.69
N GLY A 301 -9.79 -6.74 -13.20
CA GLY A 301 -10.63 -7.68 -13.94
C GLY A 301 -11.60 -7.01 -14.95
N GLY A 302 -11.97 -5.75 -14.74
CA GLY A 302 -12.82 -4.96 -15.64
C GLY A 302 -12.13 -4.46 -16.92
N GLY A 303 -10.86 -4.78 -17.12
CA GLY A 303 -10.07 -4.38 -18.30
C GLY A 303 -10.31 -5.17 -19.59
N THR A 304 -11.37 -5.99 -19.66
CA THR A 304 -11.82 -6.64 -20.89
C THR A 304 -13.20 -6.15 -21.29
N ILE A 305 -13.32 -4.86 -21.60
CA ILE A 305 -14.44 -4.36 -22.41
C ILE A 305 -13.89 -3.46 -23.51
N GLY A 306 -13.94 -3.98 -24.76
CA GLY A 306 -13.88 -3.23 -26.00
C GLY A 306 -12.54 -3.03 -26.61
#